data_38e754eda8f5dd2c724a6ebe9ca23748
#
_entry.id   38e754eda8f5dd2c724a6ebe9ca23748
#
_cell.length_a   1.000
_cell.length_b   1.000
_cell.length_c   1.000
_cell.angle_alpha   90.00
_cell.angle_beta   90.00
_cell.angle_gamma   90.00
#
_symmetry.space_group_name_H-M   'P 1'
#
loop_
_entity.id
_entity.type
_entity.pdbx_description
1 polymer ?
#
loop_
_entity_poly.entity_id
_entity_poly.type
_entity_poly.pdbx_seq_one_letter_code
_entity_poly.pdbx_strand_id
1 'polypeptide(L)'
;MKIAFIGKAHDFSLAPLHALSQCHQVVAIIESAPRIAQMNLPSLVRALARAAHNWLLPRMTMRTLAEKRSIPYFYLSRENKDQLPNFLKTVGPDIVCVASLSQLLKKEVIDVPRYGALNLHPSLLPKYHGPFPWFWQYYDWEKEWGMTVHRIDEGQDTGPIVKQESFTVETGADIYDTMAKAAPLGAALMLQAVNEIEAGTAKYTPQPPHNYPKARIVKRDEKLIDWDHWSIERTWHVMRGTYPWLDAVDYPKALQGRVKIGTYEKCAIDCHAGSLAKDEQGLFVAHREGKIRLVKQADLLMLMKQRFLHRQKV
;
A
#
# COMPACT_ATOMS: atom_id res chain seq x y z
N MET A 1 2.13 -1.56 26.66
CA MET A 1 1.97 -0.12 26.28
C MET A 1 0.55 0.21 25.83
N LYS A 2 0.14 1.47 25.98
CA LYS A 2 -1.06 2.04 25.34
C LYS A 2 -0.71 2.56 23.94
N ILE A 3 -1.36 2.03 22.90
CA ILE A 3 -1.05 2.32 21.51
C ILE A 3 -2.21 3.05 20.84
N ALA A 4 -1.95 4.18 20.17
CA ALA A 4 -2.83 4.73 19.16
C ALA A 4 -2.34 4.26 17.78
N PHE A 5 -3.22 3.64 17.00
CA PHE A 5 -2.85 3.11 15.69
C PHE A 5 -3.46 3.96 14.57
N ILE A 6 -2.64 4.38 13.63
CA ILE A 6 -3.04 5.14 12.43
C ILE A 6 -2.82 4.27 11.19
N GLY A 7 -3.85 4.11 10.37
CA GLY A 7 -3.73 3.34 9.14
C GLY A 7 -4.89 3.53 8.17
N LYS A 8 -5.03 2.60 7.23
CA LYS A 8 -6.13 2.54 6.26
C LYS A 8 -6.79 1.17 6.29
N ALA A 9 -8.00 1.07 5.77
CA ALA A 9 -8.76 -0.18 5.73
C ALA A 9 -8.25 -1.16 4.65
N HIS A 10 -7.01 -1.63 4.77
CA HIS A 10 -6.41 -2.67 3.92
C HIS A 10 -5.42 -3.54 4.72
N ASP A 11 -5.09 -4.71 4.18
CA ASP A 11 -4.35 -5.76 4.89
C ASP A 11 -2.99 -5.29 5.44
N PHE A 12 -2.26 -4.45 4.72
CA PHE A 12 -0.99 -3.87 5.16
C PHE A 12 -1.10 -3.06 6.46
N SER A 13 -2.26 -2.45 6.75
CA SER A 13 -2.51 -1.75 8.02
C SER A 13 -3.18 -2.64 9.05
N LEU A 14 -4.04 -3.57 8.61
CA LEU A 14 -4.77 -4.45 9.54
C LEU A 14 -3.87 -5.49 10.19
N ALA A 15 -2.86 -6.01 9.49
CA ALA A 15 -1.94 -7.00 10.03
C ALA A 15 -1.15 -6.47 11.26
N PRO A 16 -0.44 -5.33 11.20
CA PRO A 16 0.24 -4.78 12.38
C PRO A 16 -0.73 -4.33 13.47
N LEU A 17 -1.91 -3.77 13.14
CA LEU A 17 -2.93 -3.46 14.14
C LEU A 17 -3.38 -4.72 14.90
N HIS A 18 -3.61 -5.81 14.18
CA HIS A 18 -3.97 -7.09 14.78
C HIS A 18 -2.86 -7.61 15.71
N ALA A 19 -1.62 -7.67 15.23
CA ALA A 19 -0.48 -8.14 16.02
C ALA A 19 -0.28 -7.32 17.31
N LEU A 20 -0.33 -6.00 17.19
CA LEU A 20 -0.23 -5.10 18.35
C LEU A 20 -1.38 -5.31 19.35
N SER A 21 -2.60 -5.54 18.87
CA SER A 21 -3.76 -5.73 19.72
C SER A 21 -3.77 -7.05 20.51
N GLN A 22 -2.92 -8.02 20.16
CA GLN A 22 -2.75 -9.26 20.93
C GLN A 22 -1.85 -9.09 22.15
N CYS A 23 -0.89 -8.15 22.09
CA CYS A 23 0.16 -8.01 23.10
C CYS A 23 0.07 -6.70 23.88
N HIS A 24 -0.59 -5.68 23.34
CA HIS A 24 -0.67 -4.34 23.89
C HIS A 24 -2.10 -3.81 23.91
N GLN A 25 -2.32 -2.75 24.71
CA GLN A 25 -3.62 -2.07 24.76
C GLN A 25 -3.74 -1.05 23.63
N VAL A 26 -4.55 -1.35 22.61
CA VAL A 26 -4.90 -0.34 21.60
C VAL A 26 -5.97 0.58 22.17
N VAL A 27 -5.58 1.83 22.46
CA VAL A 27 -6.45 2.86 23.09
C VAL A 27 -7.15 3.75 22.08
N ALA A 28 -6.70 3.76 20.82
CA ALA A 28 -7.36 4.47 19.74
C ALA A 28 -7.04 3.84 18.37
N ILE A 29 -8.02 3.87 17.46
CA ILE A 29 -7.86 3.55 16.05
C ILE A 29 -8.17 4.80 15.24
N ILE A 30 -7.18 5.24 14.44
CA ILE A 30 -7.29 6.40 13.57
C ILE A 30 -7.25 5.92 12.12
N GLU A 31 -8.36 6.08 11.41
CA GLU A 31 -8.44 5.71 9.99
C GLU A 31 -8.10 6.91 9.12
N SER A 32 -6.99 6.83 8.39
CA SER A 32 -6.58 7.88 7.45
C SER A 32 -7.45 7.86 6.19
N ALA A 33 -8.07 8.99 5.88
CA ALA A 33 -8.81 9.18 4.63
C ALA A 33 -7.95 8.79 3.42
N PRO A 34 -8.50 8.09 2.40
CA PRO A 34 -7.77 7.79 1.19
C PRO A 34 -7.37 9.10 0.49
N ARG A 35 -6.18 9.14 -0.12
CA ARG A 35 -5.88 10.18 -1.10
C ARG A 35 -6.81 9.95 -2.28
N ILE A 36 -7.92 10.66 -2.32
CA ILE A 36 -8.80 10.67 -3.48
C ILE A 36 -8.00 11.40 -4.57
N ALA A 37 -7.46 10.64 -5.55
CA ALA A 37 -7.30 11.20 -6.87
C ALA A 37 -8.67 11.81 -7.20
N GLN A 38 -8.69 13.08 -7.59
CA GLN A 38 -9.90 13.88 -7.83
C GLN A 38 -10.79 13.20 -8.87
N MET A 39 -11.62 12.27 -8.43
CA MET A 39 -12.75 11.83 -9.25
C MET A 39 -13.82 12.89 -9.10
N ASN A 40 -14.07 13.63 -10.18
CA ASN A 40 -15.16 14.61 -10.31
C ASN A 40 -16.55 13.91 -10.32
N LEU A 41 -16.80 13.09 -9.32
CA LEU A 41 -18.12 12.49 -9.11
C LEU A 41 -18.87 13.29 -8.03
N PRO A 42 -20.16 13.55 -8.20
CA PRO A 42 -20.97 14.20 -7.20
C PRO A 42 -20.84 13.51 -5.83
N SER A 43 -20.79 14.27 -4.76
CA SER A 43 -20.59 13.76 -3.39
C SER A 43 -21.62 12.70 -3.00
N LEU A 44 -22.85 12.83 -3.47
CA LEU A 44 -23.93 11.88 -3.24
C LEU A 44 -23.67 10.51 -3.90
N VAL A 45 -23.19 10.50 -5.16
CA VAL A 45 -22.87 9.26 -5.89
C VAL A 45 -21.71 8.53 -5.21
N ARG A 46 -20.71 9.26 -4.71
CA ARG A 46 -19.60 8.68 -3.93
C ARG A 46 -20.09 8.09 -2.60
N ALA A 47 -21.01 8.78 -1.92
CA ALA A 47 -21.59 8.30 -0.66
C ALA A 47 -22.44 7.03 -0.88
N LEU A 48 -23.27 7.00 -1.92
CA LEU A 48 -24.09 5.84 -2.28
C LEU A 48 -23.25 4.64 -2.72
N ALA A 49 -22.23 4.86 -3.56
CA ALA A 49 -21.31 3.79 -3.98
C ALA A 49 -20.55 3.20 -2.78
N ARG A 50 -20.14 4.04 -1.81
CA ARG A 50 -19.50 3.62 -0.57
C ARG A 50 -20.45 2.85 0.34
N ALA A 51 -21.70 3.33 0.49
CA ALA A 51 -22.74 2.66 1.28
C ALA A 51 -23.09 1.28 0.68
N ALA A 52 -23.28 1.19 -0.63
CA ALA A 52 -23.54 -0.06 -1.34
C ALA A 52 -22.37 -1.04 -1.22
N HIS A 53 -21.14 -0.55 -1.35
CA HIS A 53 -19.93 -1.36 -1.18
C HIS A 53 -19.79 -1.93 0.24
N ASN A 54 -20.07 -1.11 1.25
CA ASN A 54 -20.00 -1.52 2.66
C ASN A 54 -21.15 -2.47 3.04
N TRP A 55 -22.33 -2.34 2.41
CA TRP A 55 -23.48 -3.19 2.64
C TRP A 55 -23.33 -4.57 1.97
N LEU A 56 -22.81 -4.61 0.73
CA LEU A 56 -22.63 -5.86 -0.04
C LEU A 56 -21.42 -6.69 0.41
N LEU A 57 -20.41 -6.06 1.03
CA LEU A 57 -19.19 -6.73 1.46
C LEU A 57 -18.85 -6.26 2.89
N PRO A 58 -19.34 -6.95 3.93
CA PRO A 58 -18.94 -6.66 5.30
C PRO A 58 -17.43 -6.97 5.46
N ARG A 59 -16.60 -6.04 5.06
CA ARG A 59 -15.17 -6.05 5.36
C ARG A 59 -15.02 -5.61 6.82
N MET A 60 -14.14 -6.27 7.54
CA MET A 60 -13.67 -5.75 8.81
C MET A 60 -12.87 -4.48 8.50
N THR A 61 -13.54 -3.32 8.53
CA THR A 61 -12.90 -2.01 8.41
C THR A 61 -12.27 -1.64 9.74
N MET A 62 -11.38 -0.65 9.76
CA MET A 62 -10.84 -0.14 11.03
C MET A 62 -11.95 0.35 11.96
N ARG A 63 -12.99 0.97 11.39
CA ARG A 63 -14.16 1.42 12.14
C ARG A 63 -14.94 0.27 12.78
N THR A 64 -15.27 -0.77 12.01
CA THR A 64 -15.99 -1.94 12.55
C THR A 64 -15.18 -2.69 13.60
N LEU A 65 -13.85 -2.72 13.46
CA LEU A 65 -12.97 -3.27 14.48
C LEU A 65 -13.00 -2.42 15.76
N ALA A 66 -12.94 -1.11 15.62
CA ALA A 66 -13.02 -0.17 16.74
C ALA A 66 -14.36 -0.30 17.48
N GLU A 67 -15.47 -0.30 16.75
CA GLU A 67 -16.83 -0.48 17.29
C GLU A 67 -16.97 -1.83 18.02
N LYS A 68 -16.53 -2.93 17.41
CA LYS A 68 -16.61 -4.29 17.98
C LYS A 68 -15.82 -4.43 19.29
N ARG A 69 -14.72 -3.69 19.42
CA ARG A 69 -13.83 -3.75 20.59
C ARG A 69 -14.00 -2.56 21.53
N SER A 70 -14.98 -1.69 21.30
CA SER A 70 -15.23 -0.46 22.06
C SER A 70 -13.97 0.43 22.20
N ILE A 71 -13.17 0.50 21.10
CA ILE A 71 -11.98 1.32 21.02
C ILE A 71 -12.36 2.69 20.45
N PRO A 72 -11.93 3.82 21.03
CA PRO A 72 -12.09 5.15 20.45
C PRO A 72 -11.64 5.22 18.99
N TYR A 73 -12.50 5.76 18.14
CA TYR A 73 -12.25 5.84 16.70
C TYR A 73 -12.20 7.29 16.21
N PHE A 74 -11.24 7.60 15.34
CA PHE A 74 -11.10 8.90 14.70
C PHE A 74 -10.91 8.73 13.19
N TYR A 75 -11.73 9.39 12.37
CA TYR A 75 -11.53 9.44 10.93
C TYR A 75 -10.72 10.67 10.57
N LEU A 76 -9.45 10.47 10.22
CA LEU A 76 -8.49 11.54 9.94
C LEU A 76 -8.59 11.98 8.48
N SER A 77 -9.01 13.22 8.25
CA SER A 77 -9.07 13.90 6.96
C SER A 77 -8.23 15.20 6.97
N ARG A 78 -8.18 15.89 5.83
CA ARG A 78 -7.51 17.19 5.75
C ARG A 78 -8.24 18.28 6.54
N GLU A 79 -9.56 18.17 6.64
CA GLU A 79 -10.42 19.16 7.28
C GLU A 79 -10.34 19.10 8.80
N ASN A 80 -10.04 17.95 9.38
CA ASN A 80 -10.03 17.74 10.84
C ASN A 80 -8.67 17.37 11.43
N LYS A 81 -7.60 17.45 10.63
CA LYS A 81 -6.24 17.07 11.07
C LYS A 81 -5.76 17.82 12.32
N ASP A 82 -6.22 19.05 12.49
CA ASP A 82 -5.84 19.91 13.63
C ASP A 82 -6.55 19.49 14.94
N GLN A 83 -7.55 18.61 14.88
CA GLN A 83 -8.23 18.02 16.05
C GLN A 83 -7.50 16.77 16.58
N LEU A 84 -6.62 16.16 15.77
CA LEU A 84 -5.92 14.92 16.12
C LEU A 84 -5.07 15.03 17.40
N PRO A 85 -4.29 16.11 17.63
CA PRO A 85 -3.52 16.25 18.89
C PRO A 85 -4.41 16.23 20.12
N ASN A 86 -5.55 16.90 20.10
CA ASN A 86 -6.50 16.93 21.23
C ASN A 86 -7.14 15.57 21.44
N PHE A 87 -7.53 14.88 20.38
CA PHE A 87 -8.02 13.49 20.47
C PHE A 87 -6.98 12.57 21.10
N LEU A 88 -5.72 12.63 20.67
CA LEU A 88 -4.63 11.83 21.24
C LEU A 88 -4.39 12.15 22.73
N LYS A 89 -4.43 13.43 23.12
CA LYS A 89 -4.32 13.83 24.53
C LYS A 89 -5.44 13.22 25.39
N THR A 90 -6.67 13.14 24.83
CA THR A 90 -7.82 12.55 25.55
C THR A 90 -7.65 11.05 25.78
N VAL A 91 -7.15 10.30 24.79
CA VAL A 91 -6.99 8.83 24.89
C VAL A 91 -5.67 8.42 25.56
N GLY A 92 -4.68 9.31 25.63
CA GLY A 92 -3.43 9.16 26.36
C GLY A 92 -2.57 7.96 25.91
N PRO A 93 -2.16 7.85 24.64
CA PRO A 93 -1.31 6.77 24.21
C PRO A 93 0.14 6.96 24.68
N ASP A 94 0.85 5.86 24.93
CA ASP A 94 2.28 5.87 25.19
C ASP A 94 3.08 6.04 23.87
N ILE A 95 2.55 5.50 22.78
CA ILE A 95 3.17 5.52 21.44
C ILE A 95 2.09 5.57 20.35
N VAL A 96 2.42 6.21 19.22
CA VAL A 96 1.63 6.14 17.98
C VAL A 96 2.30 5.20 17.00
N CYS A 97 1.57 4.22 16.46
CA CYS A 97 2.03 3.33 15.40
C CYS A 97 1.29 3.64 14.10
N VAL A 98 2.02 3.85 13.03
CA VAL A 98 1.47 4.22 11.72
C VAL A 98 1.78 3.16 10.68
N ALA A 99 0.78 2.77 9.91
CA ALA A 99 0.92 1.97 8.69
C ALA A 99 -0.02 2.53 7.62
N SER A 100 0.52 3.19 6.61
CA SER A 100 -0.23 3.85 5.54
C SER A 100 -0.98 5.12 5.97
N LEU A 101 -0.30 6.22 5.97
CA LEU A 101 -0.87 7.54 6.19
C LEU A 101 -0.85 8.37 4.89
N SER A 102 -1.88 9.16 4.66
CA SER A 102 -2.00 10.00 3.45
C SER A 102 -1.40 11.39 3.58
N GLN A 103 -0.95 11.78 4.75
CA GLN A 103 -0.42 13.11 5.09
C GLN A 103 0.71 12.99 6.10
N LEU A 104 1.59 13.98 6.17
CA LEU A 104 2.62 14.04 7.20
C LEU A 104 1.97 14.38 8.55
N LEU A 105 2.48 13.75 9.61
CA LEU A 105 2.14 14.13 10.98
C LEU A 105 2.90 15.41 11.35
N LYS A 106 2.19 16.34 11.98
CA LYS A 106 2.81 17.55 12.52
C LYS A 106 3.51 17.23 13.85
N LYS A 107 4.46 18.07 14.22
CA LYS A 107 5.19 17.95 15.47
C LYS A 107 4.26 17.87 16.69
N GLU A 108 3.18 18.61 16.70
CA GLU A 108 2.19 18.61 17.78
C GLU A 108 1.47 17.26 17.95
N VAL A 109 1.46 16.40 16.92
CA VAL A 109 0.93 15.03 17.00
C VAL A 109 2.01 14.06 17.48
N ILE A 110 3.24 14.22 16.97
CA ILE A 110 4.39 13.36 17.27
C ILE A 110 4.79 13.47 18.75
N ASP A 111 4.67 14.66 19.33
CA ASP A 111 5.10 14.95 20.71
C ASP A 111 4.05 14.61 21.77
N VAL A 112 2.81 14.24 21.40
CA VAL A 112 1.78 13.86 22.39
C VAL A 112 2.16 12.59 23.14
N PRO A 113 2.52 11.47 22.48
CA PRO A 113 2.85 10.24 23.18
C PRO A 113 4.29 10.27 23.70
N ARG A 114 4.49 9.72 24.92
CA ARG A 114 5.81 9.68 25.58
C ARG A 114 6.93 9.11 24.69
N TYR A 115 6.62 8.09 23.91
CA TYR A 115 7.59 7.40 23.07
C TYR A 115 7.55 7.87 21.60
N GLY A 116 6.80 8.94 21.30
CA GLY A 116 6.69 9.49 19.95
C GLY A 116 5.89 8.59 19.00
N ALA A 117 6.26 8.60 17.72
CA ALA A 117 5.55 7.86 16.69
C ALA A 117 6.49 6.99 15.85
N LEU A 118 6.01 5.81 15.46
CA LEU A 118 6.65 4.88 14.52
C LEU A 118 5.87 4.81 13.22
N ASN A 119 6.57 4.63 12.10
CA ASN A 119 5.98 4.34 10.80
C ASN A 119 6.50 3.01 10.26
N LEU A 120 5.59 2.20 9.72
CA LEU A 120 5.91 1.03 8.91
C LEU A 120 5.99 1.45 7.45
N HIS A 121 7.18 1.43 6.89
CA HIS A 121 7.46 1.82 5.52
C HIS A 121 7.85 0.61 4.66
N PRO A 122 7.21 0.39 3.48
CA PRO A 122 7.45 -0.81 2.69
C PRO A 122 8.62 -0.64 1.71
N SER A 123 9.80 -0.35 2.23
CA SER A 123 11.07 -0.39 1.51
C SER A 123 12.24 -0.56 2.47
N LEU A 124 13.41 -0.82 1.93
CA LEU A 124 14.69 -0.74 2.66
C LEU A 124 15.14 0.71 2.72
N LEU A 125 14.65 1.48 3.71
CA LEU A 125 15.10 2.86 3.92
C LEU A 125 16.64 2.92 4.09
N PRO A 126 17.31 3.95 3.55
CA PRO A 126 16.78 5.19 2.98
C PRO A 126 16.30 5.12 1.52
N LYS A 127 16.41 3.96 0.84
CA LYS A 127 15.87 3.80 -0.51
C LYS A 127 14.34 3.92 -0.52
N TYR A 128 13.80 4.50 -1.59
CA TYR A 128 12.34 4.59 -1.83
C TYR A 128 11.56 5.28 -0.72
N HIS A 129 12.17 6.28 -0.04
CA HIS A 129 11.43 7.15 0.85
C HIS A 129 10.36 7.95 0.10
N GLY A 130 9.19 8.13 0.68
CA GLY A 130 8.10 8.84 0.04
C GLY A 130 6.81 8.05 -0.14
N PRO A 131 5.82 8.59 -0.89
CA PRO A 131 4.45 8.09 -0.86
C PRO A 131 4.15 6.86 -1.71
N PHE A 132 5.04 6.44 -2.65
CA PHE A 132 4.80 5.37 -3.62
C PHE A 132 5.94 4.35 -3.72
N PRO A 133 6.47 3.82 -2.59
CA PRO A 133 7.60 2.90 -2.59
C PRO A 133 7.31 1.60 -3.36
N TRP A 134 6.10 1.04 -3.25
CA TRP A 134 5.69 -0.14 -3.99
C TRP A 134 5.85 0.01 -5.49
N PHE A 135 5.39 1.14 -6.04
CA PHE A 135 5.46 1.42 -7.48
C PHE A 135 6.91 1.48 -7.96
N TRP A 136 7.73 2.29 -7.28
CA TRP A 136 9.10 2.55 -7.75
C TRP A 136 10.01 1.34 -7.62
N GLN A 137 9.83 0.48 -6.63
CA GLN A 137 10.56 -0.78 -6.53
C GLN A 137 10.23 -1.73 -7.70
N TYR A 138 8.97 -1.80 -8.15
CA TYR A 138 8.60 -2.53 -9.37
C TYR A 138 9.21 -1.89 -10.60
N TYR A 139 9.11 -0.59 -10.73
CA TYR A 139 9.62 0.17 -11.87
C TYR A 139 11.13 -0.01 -12.07
N ASP A 140 11.89 0.05 -10.99
CA ASP A 140 13.35 -0.13 -10.98
C ASP A 140 13.76 -1.60 -11.06
N TRP A 141 12.77 -2.51 -11.09
CA TRP A 141 12.99 -3.96 -11.16
C TRP A 141 13.83 -4.50 -10.00
N GLU A 142 13.64 -3.95 -8.83
CA GLU A 142 14.30 -4.44 -7.62
C GLU A 142 13.85 -5.87 -7.30
N LYS A 143 14.80 -6.70 -6.87
CA LYS A 143 14.54 -8.09 -6.44
C LYS A 143 14.48 -8.22 -4.94
N GLU A 144 15.30 -7.44 -4.26
CA GLU A 144 15.34 -7.39 -2.81
C GLU A 144 14.55 -6.19 -2.31
N TRP A 145 13.43 -6.48 -1.72
CA TRP A 145 12.54 -5.50 -1.10
C TRP A 145 12.67 -5.57 0.41
N GLY A 146 12.03 -4.66 1.12
CA GLY A 146 12.04 -4.73 2.57
C GLY A 146 10.92 -3.97 3.23
N MET A 147 10.89 -4.18 4.53
CA MET A 147 10.01 -3.50 5.46
C MET A 147 10.87 -2.78 6.49
N THR A 148 10.60 -1.51 6.72
CA THR A 148 11.30 -0.70 7.71
C THR A 148 10.32 -0.12 8.73
N VAL A 149 10.62 -0.30 10.00
CA VAL A 149 9.99 0.46 11.10
C VAL A 149 10.97 1.54 11.50
N HIS A 150 10.57 2.80 11.38
CA HIS A 150 11.39 3.96 11.75
C HIS A 150 10.61 4.92 12.64
N ARG A 151 11.30 5.75 13.41
CA ARG A 151 10.67 6.86 14.11
C ARG A 151 10.19 7.90 13.10
N ILE A 152 9.05 8.49 13.39
CA ILE A 152 8.57 9.64 12.63
C ILE A 152 9.24 10.89 13.20
N ASP A 153 9.84 11.68 12.31
CA ASP A 153 10.35 13.02 12.54
C ASP A 153 9.58 14.04 11.66
N GLU A 154 10.06 15.26 11.56
CA GLU A 154 9.43 16.30 10.74
C GLU A 154 9.67 16.10 9.24
N GLY A 155 10.60 15.23 8.86
CA GLY A 155 10.90 14.88 7.46
C GLY A 155 9.97 13.79 6.91
N GLN A 156 10.13 13.50 5.64
CA GLN A 156 9.41 12.42 4.98
C GLN A 156 10.23 11.13 5.00
N ASP A 157 9.88 10.20 5.89
CA ASP A 157 10.52 8.90 6.08
C ASP A 157 12.03 8.99 6.41
N THR A 158 12.47 10.07 7.09
CA THR A 158 13.87 10.40 7.39
C THR A 158 14.32 10.02 8.81
N GLY A 159 13.40 9.74 9.69
CA GLY A 159 13.71 9.42 11.08
C GLY A 159 14.49 8.10 11.24
N PRO A 160 15.16 7.91 12.40
CA PRO A 160 16.04 6.76 12.60
C PRO A 160 15.30 5.43 12.51
N ILE A 161 15.97 4.43 11.92
CA ILE A 161 15.46 3.07 11.75
C ILE A 161 15.51 2.36 13.09
N VAL A 162 14.41 1.69 13.45
CA VAL A 162 14.29 0.83 14.64
C VAL A 162 14.42 -0.63 14.26
N LYS A 163 13.73 -1.05 13.19
CA LYS A 163 13.76 -2.40 12.63
C LYS A 163 13.71 -2.35 11.12
N GLN A 164 14.42 -3.29 10.50
CA GLN A 164 14.40 -3.44 9.06
C GLN A 164 14.69 -4.88 8.69
N GLU A 165 13.96 -5.42 7.72
CA GLU A 165 14.19 -6.77 7.20
C GLU A 165 13.86 -6.81 5.71
N SER A 166 14.62 -7.61 4.96
CA SER A 166 14.44 -7.77 3.52
C SER A 166 13.68 -9.05 3.17
N PHE A 167 13.09 -9.06 1.97
CA PHE A 167 12.47 -10.23 1.36
C PHE A 167 12.60 -10.16 -0.17
N THR A 168 12.60 -11.32 -0.82
CA THR A 168 12.70 -11.39 -2.28
C THR A 168 11.32 -11.29 -2.94
N VAL A 169 11.24 -10.51 -4.01
CA VAL A 169 10.10 -10.41 -4.91
C VAL A 169 10.42 -11.08 -6.24
N GLU A 170 9.64 -12.10 -6.59
CA GLU A 170 9.79 -12.86 -7.82
C GLU A 170 9.43 -12.02 -9.04
N THR A 171 10.10 -12.29 -10.17
CA THR A 171 9.73 -11.66 -11.45
C THR A 171 8.30 -12.00 -11.80
N GLY A 172 7.49 -10.97 -12.09
CA GLY A 172 6.07 -11.12 -12.42
C GLY A 172 5.14 -11.35 -11.23
N ALA A 173 5.63 -11.27 -9.99
CA ALA A 173 4.73 -11.18 -8.85
C ALA A 173 3.79 -9.97 -9.02
N ASP A 174 2.52 -10.13 -8.71
CA ASP A 174 1.62 -8.97 -8.71
C ASP A 174 1.69 -8.22 -7.37
N ILE A 175 1.18 -7.00 -7.38
CA ILE A 175 1.25 -6.15 -6.19
C ILE A 175 0.48 -6.71 -4.99
N TYR A 176 -0.64 -7.40 -5.23
CA TYR A 176 -1.46 -7.93 -4.14
C TYR A 176 -0.78 -9.12 -3.47
N ASP A 177 -0.15 -10.01 -4.27
CA ASP A 177 0.65 -11.13 -3.75
C ASP A 177 1.87 -10.61 -2.97
N THR A 178 2.53 -9.58 -3.49
CA THR A 178 3.67 -8.95 -2.82
C THR A 178 3.27 -8.28 -1.50
N MET A 179 2.14 -7.55 -1.48
CA MET A 179 1.62 -6.95 -0.25
C MET A 179 1.18 -8.01 0.77
N ALA A 180 0.56 -9.11 0.31
CA ALA A 180 0.16 -10.22 1.19
C ALA A 180 1.37 -10.90 1.83
N LYS A 181 2.49 -11.02 1.11
CA LYS A 181 3.76 -11.55 1.63
C LYS A 181 4.43 -10.58 2.62
N ALA A 182 4.38 -9.28 2.35
CA ALA A 182 5.02 -8.25 3.15
C ALA A 182 4.26 -7.90 4.44
N ALA A 183 2.93 -8.03 4.46
CA ALA A 183 2.12 -7.62 5.60
C ALA A 183 2.43 -8.37 6.91
N PRO A 184 2.61 -9.70 6.94
CA PRO A 184 3.02 -10.42 8.15
C PRO A 184 4.42 -10.01 8.65
N LEU A 185 5.37 -9.81 7.73
CA LEU A 185 6.71 -9.33 8.06
C LEU A 185 6.65 -7.95 8.71
N GLY A 186 5.95 -7.01 8.10
CA GLY A 186 5.75 -5.67 8.65
C GLY A 186 5.06 -5.67 10.02
N ALA A 187 4.09 -6.57 10.21
CA ALA A 187 3.42 -6.73 11.50
C ALA A 187 4.37 -7.23 12.60
N ALA A 188 5.20 -8.23 12.28
CA ALA A 188 6.20 -8.75 13.20
C ALA A 188 7.24 -7.68 13.59
N LEU A 189 7.76 -6.93 12.61
CA LEU A 189 8.73 -5.85 12.86
C LEU A 189 8.13 -4.72 13.70
N MET A 190 6.89 -4.32 13.45
CA MET A 190 6.22 -3.29 14.25
C MET A 190 6.03 -3.74 15.70
N LEU A 191 5.60 -4.98 15.92
CA LEU A 191 5.45 -5.55 17.25
C LEU A 191 6.79 -5.64 17.98
N GLN A 192 7.85 -6.12 17.32
CA GLN A 192 9.19 -6.18 17.89
C GLN A 192 9.71 -4.79 18.28
N ALA A 193 9.54 -3.78 17.41
CA ALA A 193 9.95 -2.41 17.69
C ALA A 193 9.24 -1.84 18.92
N VAL A 194 7.93 -2.07 19.05
CA VAL A 194 7.16 -1.60 20.21
C VAL A 194 7.60 -2.31 21.50
N ASN A 195 7.81 -3.64 21.46
CA ASN A 195 8.29 -4.41 22.61
C ASN A 195 9.67 -3.94 23.09
N GLU A 196 10.61 -3.68 22.16
CA GLU A 196 11.94 -3.21 22.51
C GLU A 196 11.93 -1.77 23.07
N ILE A 197 11.04 -0.91 22.56
CA ILE A 197 10.84 0.44 23.11
C ILE A 197 10.28 0.35 24.54
N GLU A 198 9.31 -0.52 24.78
CA GLU A 198 8.74 -0.74 26.11
C GLU A 198 9.79 -1.25 27.10
N ALA A 199 10.64 -2.17 26.64
CA ALA A 199 11.73 -2.74 27.44
C ALA A 199 12.95 -1.80 27.60
N GLY A 200 12.99 -0.66 26.90
CA GLY A 200 14.14 0.25 26.90
C GLY A 200 15.38 -0.29 26.16
N THR A 201 15.22 -1.31 25.31
CA THR A 201 16.31 -1.98 24.58
C THR A 201 16.37 -1.61 23.09
N ALA A 202 15.44 -0.79 22.61
CA ALA A 202 15.37 -0.38 21.21
C ALA A 202 16.63 0.35 20.77
N LYS A 203 17.14 -0.04 19.62
CA LYS A 203 18.26 0.63 18.94
C LYS A 203 17.71 1.53 17.84
N TYR A 204 18.31 2.71 17.71
CA TYR A 204 17.93 3.72 16.74
C TYR A 204 19.11 3.97 15.80
N THR A 205 19.01 3.50 14.57
CA THR A 205 20.05 3.68 13.54
C THR A 205 19.71 4.91 12.71
N PRO A 206 20.50 6.01 12.79
CA PRO A 206 20.29 7.17 11.95
C PRO A 206 20.36 6.79 10.47
N GLN A 207 19.49 7.36 9.66
CA GLN A 207 19.61 7.22 8.21
C GLN A 207 20.73 8.12 7.70
N PRO A 208 21.65 7.60 6.85
CA PRO A 208 22.70 8.43 6.27
C PRO A 208 22.08 9.49 5.35
N PRO A 209 22.75 10.64 5.15
CA PRO A 209 22.41 11.55 4.07
C PRO A 209 22.39 10.79 2.74
N HIS A 210 21.32 10.94 1.97
CA HIS A 210 21.12 10.11 0.79
C HIS A 210 20.67 10.93 -0.42
N ASN A 211 21.18 10.52 -1.58
CA ASN A 211 20.76 11.01 -2.88
C ASN A 211 19.84 10.00 -3.61
N TYR A 212 19.19 9.11 -2.87
CA TYR A 212 18.25 8.18 -3.48
C TYR A 212 17.04 8.91 -4.03
N PRO A 213 16.55 8.53 -5.21
CA PRO A 213 15.32 9.09 -5.76
C PRO A 213 14.16 8.91 -4.79
N LYS A 214 13.35 9.97 -4.63
CA LYS A 214 12.11 9.88 -3.86
C LYS A 214 11.10 8.99 -4.57
N ALA A 215 10.44 8.13 -3.81
CA ALA A 215 9.29 7.37 -4.28
C ALA A 215 8.07 8.30 -4.43
N ARG A 216 8.17 9.21 -5.40
CA ARG A 216 7.18 10.24 -5.68
C ARG A 216 5.83 9.68 -6.13
N ILE A 217 4.80 10.49 -6.08
CA ILE A 217 3.49 10.16 -6.64
C ILE A 217 3.62 10.04 -8.16
N VAL A 218 3.02 8.99 -8.73
CA VAL A 218 2.92 8.75 -10.16
C VAL A 218 1.60 9.33 -10.68
N LYS A 219 1.65 10.02 -11.80
CA LYS A 219 0.46 10.49 -12.51
C LYS A 219 -0.05 9.37 -13.43
N ARG A 220 -1.36 9.24 -13.59
CA ARG A 220 -1.97 8.17 -14.41
C ARG A 220 -1.58 8.22 -15.88
N ASP A 221 -1.42 9.43 -16.42
CA ASP A 221 -1.08 9.71 -17.82
C ASP A 221 0.44 9.72 -18.08
N GLU A 222 1.24 9.35 -17.09
CA GLU A 222 2.70 9.37 -17.18
C GLU A 222 3.17 8.17 -18.00
N LYS A 223 3.80 8.42 -19.13
CA LYS A 223 4.36 7.39 -20.02
C LYS A 223 5.72 6.96 -19.49
N LEU A 224 5.74 5.95 -18.64
CA LEU A 224 6.95 5.48 -17.95
C LEU A 224 7.53 4.19 -18.57
N ILE A 225 6.78 3.48 -19.38
CA ILE A 225 7.25 2.26 -20.03
C ILE A 225 8.15 2.62 -21.23
N ASP A 226 9.38 2.15 -21.21
CA ASP A 226 10.30 2.26 -22.32
C ASP A 226 10.13 1.06 -23.25
N TRP A 227 9.23 1.21 -24.23
CA TRP A 227 8.86 0.15 -25.19
C TRP A 227 10.01 -0.22 -26.16
N ASP A 228 10.98 0.69 -26.33
CA ASP A 228 12.05 0.53 -27.30
C ASP A 228 13.28 -0.18 -26.70
N HIS A 229 13.56 0.00 -25.41
CA HIS A 229 14.80 -0.50 -24.80
C HIS A 229 14.58 -1.58 -23.74
N TRP A 230 13.44 -1.62 -23.05
CA TRP A 230 13.22 -2.66 -22.06
C TRP A 230 13.00 -4.03 -22.68
N SER A 231 13.42 -5.10 -21.99
CA SER A 231 13.04 -6.46 -22.34
C SER A 231 11.54 -6.70 -22.07
N ILE A 232 10.95 -7.65 -22.79
CA ILE A 232 9.54 -8.03 -22.57
C ILE A 232 9.31 -8.50 -21.13
N GLU A 233 10.28 -9.17 -20.53
CA GLU A 233 10.21 -9.65 -19.16
C GLU A 233 10.14 -8.49 -18.16
N ARG A 234 11.00 -7.46 -18.31
CA ARG A 234 10.95 -6.25 -17.49
C ARG A 234 9.64 -5.50 -17.67
N THR A 235 9.24 -5.27 -18.91
CA THR A 235 7.98 -4.59 -19.23
C THR A 235 6.79 -5.30 -18.61
N TRP A 236 6.72 -6.62 -18.77
CA TRP A 236 5.69 -7.46 -18.17
C TRP A 236 5.68 -7.40 -16.64
N HIS A 237 6.85 -7.49 -16.00
CA HIS A 237 7.00 -7.38 -14.55
C HIS A 237 6.48 -6.04 -14.04
N VAL A 238 6.93 -4.94 -14.64
CA VAL A 238 6.50 -3.58 -14.26
C VAL A 238 5.00 -3.41 -14.47
N MET A 239 4.46 -3.77 -15.63
CA MET A 239 3.02 -3.68 -15.90
C MET A 239 2.20 -4.48 -14.90
N ARG A 240 2.64 -5.69 -14.54
CA ARG A 240 1.94 -6.57 -13.61
C ARG A 240 1.98 -6.06 -12.17
N GLY A 241 3.12 -5.54 -11.74
CA GLY A 241 3.31 -5.02 -10.39
C GLY A 241 2.71 -3.63 -10.16
N THR A 242 2.65 -2.80 -11.20
CA THR A 242 2.19 -1.41 -11.07
C THR A 242 0.73 -1.20 -11.52
N TYR A 243 0.05 -2.24 -11.90
CA TYR A 243 -1.31 -2.24 -12.45
C TYR A 243 -2.30 -1.26 -11.80
N PRO A 244 -2.37 -1.05 -10.49
CA PRO A 244 -3.36 -0.12 -9.92
C PRO A 244 -3.03 1.36 -10.16
N TRP A 245 -1.80 1.71 -10.56
CA TRP A 245 -1.28 3.07 -10.56
C TRP A 245 -0.86 3.59 -11.92
N LEU A 246 -0.51 2.69 -12.86
CA LEU A 246 0.03 3.03 -14.16
C LEU A 246 -0.89 2.52 -15.27
N ASP A 247 -1.46 3.44 -16.04
CA ASP A 247 -2.12 3.11 -17.30
C ASP A 247 -1.03 2.97 -18.37
N ALA A 248 -0.44 1.77 -18.43
CA ALA A 248 0.67 1.46 -19.36
C ALA A 248 0.21 1.42 -20.84
N VAL A 249 -1.09 1.28 -21.08
CA VAL A 249 -1.69 1.13 -22.40
C VAL A 249 -3.03 1.86 -22.45
N ASP A 250 -3.32 2.51 -23.56
CA ASP A 250 -4.63 3.11 -23.81
C ASP A 250 -5.68 2.02 -24.05
N TYR A 251 -6.32 1.58 -23.01
CA TYR A 251 -7.41 0.61 -23.10
C TYR A 251 -8.69 1.28 -23.60
N PRO A 252 -9.43 0.65 -24.54
CA PRO A 252 -10.80 1.04 -24.84
C PRO A 252 -11.63 1.12 -23.55
N LYS A 253 -12.53 2.10 -23.44
CA LYS A 253 -13.38 2.30 -22.25
C LYS A 253 -14.06 1.01 -21.76
N ALA A 254 -14.43 0.11 -22.68
CA ALA A 254 -15.04 -1.18 -22.37
C ALA A 254 -14.11 -2.17 -21.65
N LEU A 255 -12.79 -1.98 -21.71
CA LEU A 255 -11.78 -2.85 -21.10
C LEU A 255 -11.17 -2.28 -19.83
N GLN A 256 -11.36 -0.99 -19.58
CA GLN A 256 -10.81 -0.32 -18.38
C GLN A 256 -11.29 -1.01 -17.10
N GLY A 257 -10.36 -1.47 -16.28
CA GLY A 257 -10.64 -2.21 -15.04
C GLY A 257 -11.21 -3.62 -15.22
N ARG A 258 -11.30 -4.13 -16.49
CA ARG A 258 -11.83 -5.46 -16.80
C ARG A 258 -10.78 -6.45 -17.28
N VAL A 259 -9.54 -6.02 -17.40
CA VAL A 259 -8.42 -6.86 -17.83
C VAL A 259 -7.30 -6.81 -16.81
N LYS A 260 -6.59 -7.93 -16.65
CA LYS A 260 -5.35 -8.05 -15.89
C LYS A 260 -4.22 -8.41 -16.81
N ILE A 261 -3.00 -8.09 -16.40
CA ILE A 261 -1.79 -8.55 -17.09
C ILE A 261 -1.61 -10.04 -16.79
N GLY A 262 -1.62 -10.83 -17.86
CA GLY A 262 -1.41 -12.28 -17.82
C GLY A 262 0.06 -12.66 -17.89
N THR A 263 0.38 -13.63 -18.77
CA THR A 263 1.74 -14.07 -19.08
C THR A 263 2.31 -13.29 -20.25
N TYR A 264 3.58 -13.47 -20.55
CA TYR A 264 4.18 -13.03 -21.80
C TYR A 264 4.71 -14.21 -22.61
N GLU A 265 4.89 -14.01 -23.90
CA GLU A 265 5.51 -14.95 -24.82
C GLU A 265 6.44 -14.22 -25.77
N LYS A 266 7.61 -14.79 -26.07
CA LYS A 266 8.54 -14.27 -27.05
C LYS A 266 8.20 -14.83 -28.43
N CYS A 267 7.91 -13.95 -29.37
CA CYS A 267 7.60 -14.31 -30.77
C CYS A 267 7.79 -13.10 -31.68
N ALA A 268 7.94 -13.34 -32.97
CA ALA A 268 7.87 -12.26 -33.95
C ALA A 268 6.44 -11.71 -34.01
N ILE A 269 6.30 -10.39 -34.05
CA ILE A 269 5.02 -9.71 -34.22
C ILE A 269 5.17 -8.58 -35.23
N ASP A 270 4.08 -8.30 -35.95
CA ASP A 270 3.97 -7.17 -36.89
C ASP A 270 2.99 -6.14 -36.28
N CYS A 271 3.33 -5.60 -35.16
CA CYS A 271 2.53 -4.59 -34.44
C CYS A 271 3.47 -3.59 -33.75
N HIS A 272 3.03 -2.34 -33.65
CA HIS A 272 3.76 -1.31 -32.95
C HIS A 272 3.85 -1.63 -31.44
N ALA A 273 5.05 -1.54 -30.85
CA ALA A 273 5.25 -1.79 -29.42
C ALA A 273 4.39 -0.84 -28.56
N GLY A 274 3.78 -1.37 -27.51
CA GLY A 274 2.82 -0.65 -26.68
C GLY A 274 1.39 -0.62 -27.21
N SER A 275 1.13 -1.12 -28.44
CA SER A 275 -0.22 -1.17 -28.98
C SER A 275 -1.03 -2.36 -28.47
N LEU A 276 -2.35 -2.18 -28.35
CA LEU A 276 -3.28 -3.24 -28.03
C LEU A 276 -3.69 -3.98 -29.32
N ALA A 277 -3.55 -5.30 -29.33
CA ALA A 277 -3.92 -6.15 -30.45
C ALA A 277 -4.66 -7.41 -29.96
N LYS A 278 -5.17 -8.20 -30.93
CA LYS A 278 -5.91 -9.44 -30.66
C LYS A 278 -5.50 -10.50 -31.67
N ASP A 279 -5.32 -11.74 -31.20
CA ASP A 279 -5.17 -12.94 -32.00
C ASP A 279 -6.18 -14.02 -31.59
N GLU A 280 -6.00 -15.26 -32.03
CA GLU A 280 -6.87 -16.40 -31.73
C GLU A 280 -6.93 -16.70 -30.21
N GLN A 281 -5.85 -16.44 -29.48
CA GLN A 281 -5.77 -16.65 -28.03
C GLN A 281 -6.32 -15.48 -27.22
N GLY A 282 -6.62 -14.33 -27.82
CA GLY A 282 -7.25 -13.21 -27.17
C GLY A 282 -6.48 -11.89 -27.29
N LEU A 283 -6.69 -11.00 -26.31
CA LEU A 283 -6.06 -9.68 -26.27
C LEU A 283 -4.63 -9.74 -25.77
N PHE A 284 -3.77 -8.94 -26.35
CA PHE A 284 -2.39 -8.76 -25.90
C PHE A 284 -1.92 -7.32 -26.12
N VAL A 285 -0.88 -6.94 -25.40
CA VAL A 285 -0.08 -5.75 -25.67
C VAL A 285 1.14 -6.18 -26.48
N ALA A 286 1.35 -5.52 -27.62
CA ALA A 286 2.49 -5.77 -28.47
C ALA A 286 3.79 -5.27 -27.81
N HIS A 287 4.83 -6.06 -27.90
CA HIS A 287 6.18 -5.69 -27.48
C HIS A 287 7.17 -6.13 -28.57
N ARG A 288 8.25 -5.38 -28.81
CA ARG A 288 9.23 -5.72 -29.87
C ARG A 288 9.76 -7.18 -29.80
N GLU A 289 9.74 -7.79 -28.63
CA GLU A 289 10.19 -9.18 -28.43
C GLU A 289 9.01 -10.19 -28.37
N GLY A 290 7.74 -9.75 -28.49
CA GLY A 290 6.61 -10.67 -28.40
C GLY A 290 5.31 -10.05 -27.93
N LYS A 291 4.54 -10.81 -27.15
CA LYS A 291 3.19 -10.45 -26.70
C LYS A 291 3.08 -10.53 -25.17
N ILE A 292 2.46 -9.52 -24.56
CA ILE A 292 2.07 -9.54 -23.15
C ILE A 292 0.56 -9.78 -23.11
N ARG A 293 0.14 -10.95 -22.67
CA ARG A 293 -1.27 -11.37 -22.68
C ARG A 293 -2.10 -10.59 -21.68
N LEU A 294 -3.33 -10.28 -22.09
CA LEU A 294 -4.33 -9.67 -21.22
C LEU A 294 -5.42 -10.69 -20.91
N VAL A 295 -5.72 -10.87 -19.63
CA VAL A 295 -6.76 -11.77 -19.17
C VAL A 295 -7.97 -10.96 -18.74
N LYS A 296 -9.15 -11.24 -19.30
CA LYS A 296 -10.38 -10.63 -18.82
C LYS A 296 -10.61 -11.01 -17.36
N GLN A 297 -10.82 -10.04 -16.51
CA GLN A 297 -11.35 -10.31 -15.18
C GLN A 297 -12.75 -10.88 -15.37
N ALA A 298 -12.95 -12.10 -14.93
CA ALA A 298 -14.29 -12.67 -14.85
C ALA A 298 -15.17 -11.77 -13.97
N ASP A 299 -16.45 -11.66 -14.31
CA ASP A 299 -17.43 -10.79 -13.69
C ASP A 299 -17.36 -10.76 -12.16
N LEU A 300 -17.76 -9.61 -11.60
CA LEU A 300 -17.80 -9.33 -10.15
C LEU A 300 -18.31 -10.51 -9.29
N LEU A 301 -19.24 -11.31 -9.81
CA LEU A 301 -19.78 -12.52 -9.18
C LEU A 301 -18.72 -13.63 -9.00
N MET A 302 -17.80 -13.79 -9.94
CA MET A 302 -16.73 -14.79 -9.87
C MET A 302 -15.60 -14.34 -8.93
N LEU A 303 -15.31 -13.04 -8.89
CA LEU A 303 -14.42 -12.42 -7.90
C LEU A 303 -14.96 -12.54 -6.48
N MET A 304 -16.29 -12.41 -6.32
CA MET A 304 -16.96 -12.65 -5.03
C MET A 304 -16.87 -14.12 -4.60
N LYS A 305 -17.04 -15.08 -5.52
CA LYS A 305 -16.92 -16.51 -5.23
C LYS A 305 -15.47 -16.89 -4.85
N GLN A 306 -14.46 -16.42 -5.55
CA GLN A 306 -13.05 -16.70 -5.22
C GLN A 306 -12.65 -16.12 -3.85
N ARG A 307 -13.11 -14.90 -3.51
CA ARG A 307 -12.89 -14.31 -2.18
C ARG A 307 -13.66 -15.03 -1.07
N PHE A 308 -14.81 -15.61 -1.36
CA PHE A 308 -15.59 -16.40 -0.39
C PHE A 308 -14.91 -17.75 -0.07
N LEU A 309 -14.34 -18.39 -1.08
CA LEU A 309 -13.62 -19.68 -0.93
C LEU A 309 -12.28 -19.52 -0.20
N HIS A 310 -11.59 -18.40 -0.34
CA HIS A 310 -10.35 -18.12 0.40
C HIS A 310 -10.60 -17.85 1.90
N ARG A 311 -11.79 -17.40 2.28
CA ARG A 311 -12.18 -17.14 3.68
C ARG A 311 -12.54 -18.38 4.49
N GLN A 312 -12.77 -19.54 3.85
CA GLN A 312 -13.05 -20.80 4.57
C GLN A 312 -11.79 -21.59 4.91
N LYS A 313 -10.59 -21.08 4.55
CA LYS A 313 -9.30 -21.73 4.80
C LYS A 313 -8.36 -20.98 5.74
N VAL A 314 -8.86 -19.95 6.43
CA VAL A 314 -8.13 -19.23 7.49
C VAL A 314 -8.92 -19.25 8.79
#